data_78bdcee0f4347a3d5c7ccf613dafcd0e
#
_entry.id   78bdcee0f4347a3d5c7ccf613dafcd0e
#
_cell.length_a   1.000
_cell.length_b   1.000
_cell.length_c   1.000
_cell.angle_alpha   90.00
_cell.angle_beta   90.00
_cell.angle_gamma   90.00
#
_symmetry.space_group_name_H-M   'P 1'
#
loop_
_entity.id
_entity.type
_entity.pdbx_description
1 polymer ?
#
loop_
_entity_poly.entity_id
_entity_poly.type
_entity_poly.pdbx_seq_one_letter_code
_entity_poly.pdbx_strand_id
1 'polypeptide(L)'
;MQILTQLVYSGIALGMIYAVIAFGYQLTFATSDTLNFGQGDALMLGALVGLTLVGLGLNYWLMIPLVCLFGALQGAFVERIGVRPAIKIKSEFGWIMSTIALGIIFKNVAENVWGRDDLKFPSPLPESPLKFLGANVLPMEILVVVGALLMMLAVEFFNRKTIYGKAVVATFNDRDAAKLMGINTGLVITFSYALSSLTAAFAGVLIAPLTLTGATMGAVLGLKAFAVAIIGGLTSGMGIIVGGIILGIAETTTGFYLSTGYKDVPGLVLLLIVLAVKPAGLFGKSAIKKV
;
A
#
# COMPACT_ATOMS: atom_id res chain seq x y z
N MET A 1 29.94 -3.87 -11.22
CA MET A 1 28.89 -3.20 -12.01
C MET A 1 27.60 -4.04 -12.06
N GLN A 2 27.65 -5.32 -12.49
CA GLN A 2 26.45 -6.18 -12.63
C GLN A 2 25.64 -6.35 -11.32
N ILE A 3 26.30 -6.55 -10.18
CA ILE A 3 25.64 -6.71 -8.88
C ILE A 3 24.89 -5.43 -8.48
N LEU A 4 25.48 -4.27 -8.65
CA LEU A 4 24.89 -3.00 -8.29
C LEU A 4 23.66 -2.69 -9.15
N THR A 5 23.71 -3.00 -10.45
CA THR A 5 22.59 -2.87 -11.36
C THR A 5 21.43 -3.79 -10.94
N GLN A 6 21.74 -5.04 -10.55
CA GLN A 6 20.74 -5.99 -10.08
C GLN A 6 20.06 -5.51 -8.77
N LEU A 7 20.85 -5.02 -7.80
CA LEU A 7 20.31 -4.47 -6.56
C LEU A 7 19.37 -3.28 -6.81
N VAL A 8 19.68 -2.43 -7.78
CA VAL A 8 18.81 -1.31 -8.17
C VAL A 8 17.50 -1.82 -8.76
N TYR A 9 17.51 -2.81 -9.66
CA TYR A 9 16.25 -3.34 -10.23
C TYR A 9 15.37 -4.01 -9.18
N SER A 10 15.94 -4.90 -8.37
CA SER A 10 15.18 -5.54 -7.27
C SER A 10 14.71 -4.52 -6.23
N GLY A 11 15.53 -3.49 -5.96
CA GLY A 11 15.15 -2.38 -5.09
C GLY A 11 14.00 -1.54 -5.65
N ILE A 12 13.98 -1.28 -6.97
CA ILE A 12 12.87 -0.60 -7.62
C ILE A 12 11.59 -1.45 -7.52
N ALA A 13 11.67 -2.75 -7.79
CA ALA A 13 10.51 -3.64 -7.70
C ALA A 13 9.94 -3.66 -6.27
N LEU A 14 10.78 -3.83 -5.26
CA LEU A 14 10.37 -3.79 -3.86
C LEU A 14 9.80 -2.42 -3.47
N GLY A 15 10.47 -1.34 -3.87
CA GLY A 15 10.05 0.03 -3.63
C GLY A 15 8.70 0.38 -4.26
N MET A 16 8.39 -0.18 -5.42
CA MET A 16 7.10 0.01 -6.08
C MET A 16 5.95 -0.68 -5.34
N ILE A 17 6.19 -1.83 -4.70
CA ILE A 17 5.22 -2.46 -3.79
C ILE A 17 4.92 -1.51 -2.61
N TYR A 18 5.97 -1.00 -1.97
CA TYR A 18 5.77 -0.04 -0.88
C TYR A 18 5.02 1.20 -1.34
N ALA A 19 5.30 1.69 -2.55
CA ALA A 19 4.62 2.85 -3.13
C ALA A 19 3.12 2.59 -3.36
N VAL A 20 2.71 1.42 -3.86
CA VAL A 20 1.28 1.09 -4.04
C VAL A 20 0.55 1.03 -2.71
N ILE A 21 1.14 0.43 -1.68
CA ILE A 21 0.55 0.38 -0.35
C ILE A 21 0.48 1.80 0.25
N ALA A 22 1.57 2.58 0.11
CA ALA A 22 1.66 3.96 0.57
C ALA A 22 0.65 4.88 -0.12
N PHE A 23 0.37 4.63 -1.40
CA PHE A 23 -0.68 5.32 -2.15
C PHE A 23 -2.07 5.07 -1.55
N GLY A 24 -2.31 3.88 -1.00
CA GLY A 24 -3.52 3.59 -0.22
C GLY A 24 -3.66 4.48 1.02
N TYR A 25 -2.57 4.71 1.77
CA TYR A 25 -2.58 5.68 2.88
C TYR A 25 -2.93 7.09 2.41
N GLN A 26 -2.40 7.53 1.27
CA GLN A 26 -2.73 8.83 0.69
C GLN A 26 -4.24 8.94 0.40
N LEU A 27 -4.86 7.91 -0.17
CA LEU A 27 -6.29 7.93 -0.51
C LEU A 27 -7.19 8.12 0.72
N THR A 28 -6.87 7.45 1.82
CA THR A 28 -7.65 7.59 3.07
C THR A 28 -7.38 8.93 3.74
N PHE A 29 -6.12 9.34 3.84
CA PHE A 29 -5.75 10.62 4.43
C PHE A 29 -6.37 11.80 3.69
N ALA A 30 -6.33 11.77 2.37
CA ALA A 30 -6.87 12.83 1.52
C ALA A 30 -8.36 13.15 1.77
N THR A 31 -9.18 12.14 2.11
CA THR A 31 -10.64 12.32 2.22
C THR A 31 -11.16 12.43 3.64
N SER A 32 -10.40 11.97 4.62
CA SER A 32 -10.88 11.85 6.00
C SER A 32 -9.93 12.39 7.07
N ASP A 33 -8.72 12.82 6.69
CA ASP A 33 -7.63 13.17 7.60
C ASP A 33 -7.29 12.01 8.57
N THR A 34 -7.63 10.78 8.17
CA THR A 34 -7.35 9.55 8.91
C THR A 34 -6.53 8.59 8.07
N LEU A 35 -5.79 7.72 8.74
CA LEU A 35 -4.99 6.67 8.11
C LEU A 35 -5.54 5.30 8.49
N ASN A 36 -5.50 4.36 7.57
CA ASN A 36 -5.85 2.97 7.85
C ASN A 36 -4.60 2.21 8.31
N PHE A 37 -4.37 2.07 9.61
CA PHE A 37 -3.24 1.28 10.12
C PHE A 37 -3.36 -0.22 9.82
N GLY A 38 -4.56 -0.71 9.46
CA GLY A 38 -4.78 -2.05 8.91
C GLY A 38 -4.48 -2.19 7.41
N GLN A 39 -3.78 -1.23 6.78
CA GLN A 39 -3.45 -1.27 5.36
C GLN A 39 -2.58 -2.47 4.98
N GLY A 40 -1.61 -2.81 5.86
CA GLY A 40 -0.80 -4.01 5.70
C GLY A 40 -1.61 -5.31 5.81
N ASP A 41 -2.66 -5.31 6.64
CA ASP A 41 -3.53 -6.48 6.77
C ASP A 41 -4.38 -6.69 5.52
N ALA A 42 -4.76 -5.62 4.82
CA ALA A 42 -5.42 -5.73 3.52
C ALA A 42 -4.49 -6.36 2.46
N LEU A 43 -3.20 -6.01 2.48
CA LEU A 43 -2.18 -6.66 1.64
C LEU A 43 -2.06 -8.15 1.98
N MET A 44 -1.88 -8.49 3.25
CA MET A 44 -1.76 -9.86 3.74
C MET A 44 -2.97 -10.70 3.33
N LEU A 45 -4.18 -10.21 3.61
CA LEU A 45 -5.42 -10.90 3.23
C LEU A 45 -5.54 -11.04 1.71
N GLY A 46 -5.14 -10.03 0.95
CA GLY A 46 -5.10 -10.09 -0.52
C GLY A 46 -4.20 -11.22 -1.02
N ALA A 47 -2.99 -11.36 -0.46
CA ALA A 47 -2.07 -12.44 -0.79
C ALA A 47 -2.61 -13.82 -0.41
N LEU A 48 -3.15 -13.98 0.81
CA LEU A 48 -3.69 -15.26 1.31
C LEU A 48 -4.96 -15.70 0.57
N VAL A 49 -5.90 -14.79 0.31
CA VAL A 49 -7.08 -15.06 -0.52
C VAL A 49 -6.66 -15.40 -1.95
N GLY A 50 -5.70 -14.68 -2.50
CA GLY A 50 -5.11 -14.98 -3.81
C GLY A 50 -4.51 -16.38 -3.87
N LEU A 51 -3.75 -16.78 -2.84
CA LEU A 51 -3.19 -18.12 -2.71
C LEU A 51 -4.29 -19.20 -2.70
N THR A 52 -5.37 -18.96 -1.95
CA THR A 52 -6.51 -19.87 -1.90
C THR A 52 -7.17 -20.02 -3.27
N LEU A 53 -7.43 -18.91 -3.97
CA LEU A 53 -8.07 -18.93 -5.28
C LEU A 53 -7.22 -19.67 -6.33
N VAL A 54 -5.91 -19.45 -6.33
CA VAL A 54 -4.99 -20.20 -7.21
C VAL A 54 -4.95 -21.68 -6.81
N GLY A 55 -4.96 -22.00 -5.51
CA GLY A 55 -5.05 -23.37 -4.99
C GLY A 55 -6.33 -24.10 -5.41
N LEU A 56 -7.42 -23.36 -5.63
CA LEU A 56 -8.69 -23.88 -6.19
C LEU A 56 -8.66 -24.02 -7.72
N GLY A 57 -7.52 -23.74 -8.37
CA GLY A 57 -7.35 -23.90 -9.82
C GLY A 57 -7.71 -22.67 -10.65
N LEU A 58 -7.97 -21.50 -10.04
CA LEU A 58 -8.18 -20.28 -10.79
C LEU A 58 -6.86 -19.81 -11.43
N ASN A 59 -6.97 -19.31 -12.66
CA ASN A 59 -5.86 -18.65 -13.33
C ASN A 59 -5.46 -17.36 -12.58
N TYR A 60 -4.15 -17.12 -12.45
CA TYR A 60 -3.60 -15.93 -11.76
C TYR A 60 -4.24 -14.62 -12.23
N TRP A 61 -4.45 -14.44 -13.52
CA TRP A 61 -5.03 -13.22 -14.08
C TRP A 61 -6.51 -13.03 -13.73
N LEU A 62 -7.28 -14.13 -13.60
CA LEU A 62 -8.69 -14.09 -13.19
C LEU A 62 -8.83 -13.91 -11.68
N MET A 63 -7.84 -14.33 -10.91
CA MET A 63 -7.81 -14.15 -9.47
C MET A 63 -7.66 -12.69 -9.07
N ILE A 64 -6.86 -11.89 -9.82
CA ILE A 64 -6.57 -10.48 -9.50
C ILE A 64 -7.84 -9.64 -9.27
N PRO A 65 -8.84 -9.59 -10.20
CA PRO A 65 -10.04 -8.80 -9.98
C PRO A 65 -10.88 -9.26 -8.78
N LEU A 66 -10.88 -10.56 -8.47
CA LEU A 66 -11.58 -11.10 -7.30
C LEU A 66 -10.92 -10.68 -6.00
N VAL A 67 -9.59 -10.70 -5.94
CA VAL A 67 -8.83 -10.22 -4.79
C VAL A 67 -8.98 -8.70 -4.64
N CYS A 68 -8.98 -7.95 -5.73
CA CYS A 68 -9.25 -6.51 -5.71
C CYS A 68 -10.65 -6.20 -5.16
N LEU A 69 -11.66 -6.95 -5.58
CA LEU A 69 -13.04 -6.84 -5.06
C LEU A 69 -13.08 -7.15 -3.55
N PHE A 70 -12.44 -8.25 -3.14
CA PHE A 70 -12.33 -8.62 -1.72
C PHE A 70 -11.66 -7.50 -0.90
N GLY A 71 -10.52 -6.95 -1.38
CA GLY A 71 -9.84 -5.83 -0.74
C GLY A 71 -10.73 -4.59 -0.63
N ALA A 72 -11.50 -4.27 -1.69
CA ALA A 72 -12.46 -3.15 -1.65
C ALA A 72 -13.55 -3.36 -0.59
N LEU A 73 -14.11 -4.56 -0.50
CA LEU A 73 -15.11 -4.90 0.53
C LEU A 73 -14.53 -4.83 1.94
N GLN A 74 -13.31 -5.34 2.13
CA GLN A 74 -12.59 -5.27 3.39
C GLN A 74 -12.33 -3.83 3.82
N GLY A 75 -11.91 -2.94 2.91
CA GLY A 75 -11.70 -1.52 3.21
C GLY A 75 -13.00 -0.80 3.57
N ALA A 76 -14.10 -1.07 2.85
CA ALA A 76 -15.42 -0.54 3.19
C ALA A 76 -15.91 -1.04 4.56
N PHE A 77 -15.60 -2.28 4.91
CA PHE A 77 -15.90 -2.86 6.23
C PHE A 77 -15.12 -2.14 7.34
N VAL A 78 -13.80 -1.95 7.17
CA VAL A 78 -12.94 -1.24 8.13
C VAL A 78 -13.45 0.19 8.36
N GLU A 79 -13.82 0.90 7.30
CA GLU A 79 -14.37 2.26 7.44
C GLU A 79 -15.67 2.24 8.22
N ARG A 80 -16.61 1.36 7.87
CA ARG A 80 -17.95 1.36 8.48
C ARG A 80 -17.95 0.99 9.95
N ILE A 81 -17.13 0.03 10.34
CA ILE A 81 -17.11 -0.52 11.71
C ILE A 81 -16.08 0.18 12.58
N GLY A 82 -14.90 0.46 12.04
CA GLY A 82 -13.78 1.04 12.80
C GLY A 82 -13.77 2.56 12.76
N VAL A 83 -13.67 3.12 11.56
CA VAL A 83 -13.33 4.53 11.37
C VAL A 83 -14.54 5.45 11.50
N ARG A 84 -15.65 5.11 10.88
CA ARG A 84 -16.86 5.93 10.89
C ARG A 84 -17.41 6.22 12.30
N PRO A 85 -17.51 5.26 13.22
CA PRO A 85 -17.92 5.54 14.59
C PRO A 85 -16.96 6.50 15.29
N ALA A 86 -15.66 6.30 15.14
CA ALA A 86 -14.62 7.14 15.75
C ALA A 86 -14.69 8.59 15.26
N ILE A 87 -14.88 8.80 13.95
CA ILE A 87 -15.06 10.14 13.37
C ILE A 87 -16.35 10.81 13.90
N LYS A 88 -17.45 10.06 14.03
CA LYS A 88 -18.73 10.61 14.52
C LYS A 88 -18.64 11.13 15.94
N ILE A 89 -17.95 10.43 16.83
CA ILE A 89 -17.74 10.85 18.22
C ILE A 89 -16.60 11.87 18.38
N LYS A 90 -15.99 12.30 17.26
CA LYS A 90 -14.84 13.24 17.23
C LYS A 90 -13.67 12.81 18.11
N SER A 91 -13.42 11.50 18.19
CA SER A 91 -12.27 10.97 18.93
C SER A 91 -10.99 11.19 18.15
N GLU A 92 -10.02 11.88 18.73
CA GLU A 92 -8.74 12.18 18.09
C GLU A 92 -7.94 10.92 17.74
N PHE A 93 -7.95 9.91 18.62
CA PHE A 93 -7.19 8.67 18.47
C PHE A 93 -8.05 7.43 18.19
N GLY A 94 -9.38 7.57 18.22
CA GLY A 94 -10.30 6.43 18.10
C GLY A 94 -10.15 5.66 16.79
N TRP A 95 -9.92 6.35 15.68
CA TRP A 95 -9.70 5.74 14.38
C TRP A 95 -8.37 4.97 14.29
N ILE A 96 -7.33 5.43 14.99
CA ILE A 96 -6.04 4.73 15.09
C ILE A 96 -6.24 3.41 15.83
N MET A 97 -6.82 3.47 17.03
CA MET A 97 -7.03 2.30 17.87
C MET A 97 -7.94 1.27 17.20
N SER A 98 -9.02 1.73 16.54
CA SER A 98 -9.97 0.84 15.88
C SER A 98 -9.38 0.15 14.65
N THR A 99 -8.56 0.84 13.84
CA THR A 99 -7.91 0.23 12.67
C THR A 99 -6.83 -0.75 13.08
N ILE A 100 -6.05 -0.46 14.13
CA ILE A 100 -5.08 -1.39 14.70
C ILE A 100 -5.79 -2.63 15.28
N ALA A 101 -6.88 -2.44 16.04
CA ALA A 101 -7.63 -3.55 16.61
C ALA A 101 -8.21 -4.47 15.54
N LEU A 102 -8.78 -3.90 14.45
CA LEU A 102 -9.25 -4.67 13.30
C LEU A 102 -8.11 -5.41 12.61
N GLY A 103 -6.92 -4.78 12.47
CA GLY A 103 -5.73 -5.45 11.94
C GLY A 103 -5.34 -6.67 12.77
N ILE A 104 -5.31 -6.56 14.10
CA ILE A 104 -5.04 -7.70 14.99
C ILE A 104 -6.08 -8.81 14.79
N ILE A 105 -7.36 -8.45 14.65
CA ILE A 105 -8.43 -9.43 14.39
C ILE A 105 -8.19 -10.13 13.05
N PHE A 106 -7.91 -9.39 11.98
CA PHE A 106 -7.64 -9.96 10.65
C PHE A 106 -6.42 -10.88 10.66
N LYS A 107 -5.33 -10.49 11.34
CA LYS A 107 -4.16 -11.33 11.50
C LYS A 107 -4.50 -12.64 12.22
N ASN A 108 -5.20 -12.57 13.35
CA ASN A 108 -5.59 -13.77 14.09
C ASN A 108 -6.54 -14.68 13.30
N VAL A 109 -7.48 -14.09 12.54
CA VAL A 109 -8.33 -14.88 11.62
C VAL A 109 -7.47 -15.55 10.55
N ALA A 110 -6.50 -14.83 9.97
CA ALA A 110 -5.58 -15.39 8.98
C ALA A 110 -4.76 -16.57 9.56
N GLU A 111 -4.20 -16.42 10.77
CA GLU A 111 -3.45 -17.48 11.45
C GLU A 111 -4.30 -18.73 11.71
N ASN A 112 -5.60 -18.57 11.99
CA ASN A 112 -6.51 -19.68 12.24
C ASN A 112 -6.98 -20.38 10.94
N VAL A 113 -7.11 -19.62 9.83
CA VAL A 113 -7.63 -20.17 8.55
C VAL A 113 -6.49 -20.76 7.71
N TRP A 114 -5.35 -20.08 7.60
CA TRP A 114 -4.22 -20.50 6.75
C TRP A 114 -3.04 -21.07 7.51
N GLY A 115 -3.07 -21.00 8.85
CA GLY A 115 -1.96 -21.44 9.68
C GLY A 115 -0.97 -20.30 9.98
N ARG A 116 0.08 -20.64 10.76
CA ARG A 116 1.14 -19.70 11.18
C ARG A 116 2.39 -19.78 10.31
N ASP A 117 2.48 -20.83 9.51
CA ASP A 117 3.63 -21.06 8.66
C ASP A 117 3.55 -20.20 7.40
N ASP A 118 4.71 -19.77 6.94
CA ASP A 118 4.81 -19.04 5.69
C ASP A 118 4.64 -19.99 4.49
N LEU A 119 3.76 -19.62 3.57
CA LEU A 119 3.36 -20.40 2.41
C LEU A 119 4.02 -19.88 1.14
N LYS A 120 4.43 -20.77 0.23
CA LYS A 120 4.96 -20.37 -1.06
C LYS A 120 3.81 -20.12 -2.04
N PHE A 121 3.77 -18.91 -2.62
CA PHE A 121 2.82 -18.56 -3.67
C PHE A 121 3.36 -19.03 -5.04
N PRO A 122 2.56 -19.74 -5.87
CA PRO A 122 3.00 -20.17 -7.20
C PRO A 122 3.20 -18.96 -8.13
N SER A 123 4.35 -18.87 -8.77
CA SER A 123 4.64 -17.81 -9.72
C SER A 123 3.87 -18.01 -11.03
N PRO A 124 3.18 -16.98 -11.57
CA PRO A 124 2.51 -17.06 -12.87
C PRO A 124 3.51 -16.98 -14.05
N LEU A 125 4.75 -16.57 -13.79
CA LEU A 125 5.80 -16.36 -14.78
C LEU A 125 6.99 -17.30 -14.52
N PRO A 126 7.80 -17.59 -15.55
CA PRO A 126 9.00 -18.39 -15.39
C PRO A 126 9.95 -17.80 -14.34
N GLU A 127 10.54 -18.65 -13.50
CA GLU A 127 11.54 -18.25 -12.50
C GLU A 127 12.94 -18.05 -13.12
N SER A 128 13.09 -18.28 -14.45
CA SER A 128 14.35 -18.05 -15.15
C SER A 128 14.63 -16.54 -15.32
N PRO A 129 15.77 -16.03 -14.86
CA PRO A 129 16.08 -14.62 -14.97
C PRO A 129 16.30 -14.19 -16.41
N LEU A 130 15.76 -13.03 -16.77
CA LEU A 130 16.00 -12.37 -18.07
C LEU A 130 17.25 -11.48 -17.95
N LYS A 131 18.13 -11.55 -18.93
CA LYS A 131 19.27 -10.63 -19.03
C LYS A 131 18.80 -9.29 -19.60
N PHE A 132 18.74 -8.27 -18.74
CA PHE A 132 18.33 -6.91 -19.12
C PHE A 132 19.42 -5.92 -18.70
N LEU A 133 20.00 -5.20 -19.67
CA LEU A 133 21.07 -4.21 -19.45
C LEU A 133 22.22 -4.69 -18.55
N GLY A 134 22.59 -5.97 -18.68
CA GLY A 134 23.71 -6.55 -17.91
C GLY A 134 23.34 -7.05 -16.50
N ALA A 135 22.10 -7.00 -16.10
CA ALA A 135 21.59 -7.60 -14.86
C ALA A 135 20.64 -8.78 -15.14
N ASN A 136 20.53 -9.67 -14.17
CA ASN A 136 19.58 -10.79 -14.19
C ASN A 136 18.32 -10.36 -13.45
N VAL A 137 17.28 -9.99 -14.19
CA VAL A 137 16.00 -9.52 -13.64
C VAL A 137 14.96 -10.63 -13.72
N LEU A 138 14.23 -10.89 -12.64
CA LEU A 138 13.13 -11.85 -12.66
C LEU A 138 11.93 -11.26 -13.43
N PRO A 139 11.26 -12.04 -14.30
CA PRO A 139 10.06 -11.59 -14.99
C PRO A 139 9.00 -11.06 -14.03
N MET A 140 8.92 -11.63 -12.84
CA MET A 140 7.98 -11.19 -11.79
C MET A 140 8.31 -9.80 -11.24
N GLU A 141 9.59 -9.41 -11.13
CA GLU A 141 10.00 -8.06 -10.72
C GLU A 141 9.51 -7.00 -11.74
N ILE A 142 9.58 -7.32 -13.03
CA ILE A 142 9.05 -6.44 -14.10
C ILE A 142 7.54 -6.33 -13.98
N LEU A 143 6.83 -7.45 -13.77
CA LEU A 143 5.39 -7.46 -13.57
C LEU A 143 4.98 -6.60 -12.37
N VAL A 144 5.72 -6.66 -11.27
CA VAL A 144 5.51 -5.83 -10.08
C VAL A 144 5.61 -4.35 -10.42
N VAL A 145 6.67 -3.92 -11.09
CA VAL A 145 6.87 -2.50 -11.44
C VAL A 145 5.77 -2.01 -12.38
N VAL A 146 5.50 -2.77 -13.44
CA VAL A 146 4.45 -2.40 -14.43
C VAL A 146 3.07 -2.43 -13.78
N GLY A 147 2.74 -3.47 -13.02
CA GLY A 147 1.45 -3.60 -12.33
C GLY A 147 1.22 -2.49 -11.31
N ALA A 148 2.25 -2.15 -10.53
CA ALA A 148 2.21 -1.06 -9.56
C ALA A 148 1.95 0.29 -10.25
N LEU A 149 2.68 0.60 -11.31
CA LEU A 149 2.48 1.82 -12.09
C LEU A 149 1.09 1.87 -12.72
N LEU A 150 0.64 0.79 -13.34
CA LEU A 150 -0.69 0.71 -13.94
C LEU A 150 -1.79 0.91 -12.91
N MET A 151 -1.68 0.30 -11.73
CA MET A 151 -2.66 0.47 -10.65
C MET A 151 -2.72 1.93 -10.20
N MET A 152 -1.57 2.56 -9.91
CA MET A 152 -1.53 3.95 -9.48
C MET A 152 -2.06 4.90 -10.55
N LEU A 153 -1.70 4.68 -11.82
CA LEU A 153 -2.22 5.46 -12.96
C LEU A 153 -3.73 5.26 -13.16
N ALA A 154 -4.23 4.03 -13.01
CA ALA A 154 -5.66 3.73 -13.12
C ALA A 154 -6.48 4.47 -12.06
N VAL A 155 -6.01 4.46 -10.81
CA VAL A 155 -6.66 5.17 -9.70
C VAL A 155 -6.59 6.69 -9.92
N GLU A 156 -5.44 7.21 -10.32
CA GLU A 156 -5.28 8.65 -10.61
C GLU A 156 -6.17 9.08 -11.79
N PHE A 157 -6.23 8.29 -12.86
CA PHE A 157 -7.14 8.52 -13.99
C PHE A 157 -8.60 8.50 -13.55
N PHE A 158 -8.98 7.52 -12.71
CA PHE A 158 -10.31 7.44 -12.14
C PHE A 158 -10.65 8.72 -11.35
N ASN A 159 -9.74 9.16 -10.45
CA ASN A 159 -9.95 10.35 -9.63
C ASN A 159 -10.10 11.62 -10.48
N ARG A 160 -9.36 11.75 -11.59
CA ARG A 160 -9.42 12.95 -12.44
C ARG A 160 -10.57 12.95 -13.44
N LYS A 161 -10.97 11.79 -13.95
CA LYS A 161 -11.88 11.69 -15.11
C LYS A 161 -13.31 11.31 -14.77
N THR A 162 -13.56 10.67 -13.60
CA THR A 162 -14.91 10.25 -13.22
C THR A 162 -15.59 11.25 -12.30
N ILE A 163 -16.92 11.23 -12.27
CA ILE A 163 -17.73 12.07 -11.36
C ILE A 163 -17.44 11.70 -9.90
N TYR A 164 -17.33 10.40 -9.61
CA TYR A 164 -16.98 9.91 -8.26
C TYR A 164 -15.58 10.33 -7.84
N GLY A 165 -14.61 10.26 -8.74
CA GLY A 165 -13.25 10.74 -8.48
C GLY A 165 -13.21 12.25 -8.24
N LYS A 166 -13.98 13.04 -8.99
CA LYS A 166 -14.11 14.48 -8.75
C LYS A 166 -14.72 14.77 -7.37
N ALA A 167 -15.69 13.96 -6.90
CA ALA A 167 -16.23 14.06 -5.55
C ALA A 167 -15.17 13.75 -4.47
N VAL A 168 -14.26 12.78 -4.72
CA VAL A 168 -13.09 12.50 -3.87
C VAL A 168 -12.19 13.74 -3.79
N VAL A 169 -11.82 14.31 -4.95
CA VAL A 169 -10.96 15.51 -5.02
C VAL A 169 -11.62 16.73 -4.37
N ALA A 170 -12.93 16.93 -4.57
CA ALA A 170 -13.68 18.01 -3.92
C ALA A 170 -13.68 17.87 -2.38
N THR A 171 -13.92 16.65 -1.89
CA THR A 171 -13.90 16.34 -0.45
C THR A 171 -12.50 16.53 0.16
N PHE A 172 -11.45 16.24 -0.62
CA PHE A 172 -10.06 16.48 -0.22
C PHE A 172 -9.75 17.96 -0.08
N ASN A 173 -10.22 18.80 -0.99
CA ASN A 173 -9.93 20.24 -0.97
C ASN A 173 -10.69 20.96 0.16
N ASP A 174 -11.97 20.67 0.34
CA ASP A 174 -12.80 21.22 1.43
C ASP A 174 -14.00 20.30 1.66
N ARG A 175 -14.00 19.60 2.78
CA ARG A 175 -15.04 18.64 3.14
C ARG A 175 -16.39 19.31 3.45
N ASP A 176 -16.37 20.48 4.06
CA ASP A 176 -17.60 21.17 4.43
C ASP A 176 -18.21 21.88 3.22
N ALA A 177 -17.42 22.49 2.38
CA ALA A 177 -17.88 23.01 1.09
C ALA A 177 -18.46 21.89 0.20
N ALA A 178 -17.80 20.72 0.14
CA ALA A 178 -18.31 19.56 -0.61
C ALA A 178 -19.71 19.12 -0.11
N LYS A 179 -19.93 19.08 1.21
CA LYS A 179 -21.26 18.79 1.79
C LYS A 179 -22.32 19.83 1.39
N LEU A 180 -21.96 21.11 1.41
CA LEU A 180 -22.89 22.18 1.00
C LEU A 180 -23.26 22.08 -0.48
N MET A 181 -22.36 21.55 -1.32
CA MET A 181 -22.63 21.25 -2.73
C MET A 181 -23.41 19.95 -2.96
N GLY A 182 -23.89 19.27 -1.89
CA GLY A 182 -24.69 18.06 -1.98
C GLY A 182 -23.89 16.77 -2.10
N ILE A 183 -22.55 16.80 -1.96
CA ILE A 183 -21.71 15.59 -2.00
C ILE A 183 -21.85 14.81 -0.68
N ASN A 184 -22.23 13.55 -0.77
CA ASN A 184 -22.26 12.67 0.40
C ASN A 184 -20.83 12.26 0.80
N THR A 185 -20.17 13.11 1.61
CA THR A 185 -18.79 12.90 2.04
C THR A 185 -18.59 11.59 2.82
N GLY A 186 -19.63 11.06 3.47
CA GLY A 186 -19.59 9.77 4.14
C GLY A 186 -19.42 8.60 3.15
N LEU A 187 -20.11 8.63 2.01
CA LEU A 187 -19.93 7.64 0.95
C LEU A 187 -18.56 7.80 0.26
N VAL A 188 -18.11 9.03 0.07
CA VAL A 188 -16.77 9.31 -0.50
C VAL A 188 -15.68 8.71 0.38
N ILE A 189 -15.76 8.86 1.70
CA ILE A 189 -14.78 8.25 2.64
C ILE A 189 -14.82 6.73 2.54
N THR A 190 -16.02 6.10 2.57
CA THR A 190 -16.14 4.64 2.39
C THR A 190 -15.49 4.18 1.09
N PHE A 191 -15.74 4.90 0.00
CA PHE A 191 -15.17 4.59 -1.30
C PHE A 191 -13.63 4.72 -1.30
N SER A 192 -13.08 5.75 -0.65
CA SER A 192 -11.64 5.95 -0.53
C SER A 192 -10.97 4.83 0.29
N TYR A 193 -11.60 4.36 1.36
CA TYR A 193 -11.14 3.21 2.13
C TYR A 193 -11.22 1.91 1.32
N ALA A 194 -12.30 1.72 0.56
CA ALA A 194 -12.44 0.58 -0.35
C ALA A 194 -11.33 0.58 -1.40
N LEU A 195 -11.07 1.73 -2.03
CA LEU A 195 -10.03 1.87 -3.05
C LEU A 195 -8.62 1.70 -2.46
N SER A 196 -8.39 2.23 -1.26
CA SER A 196 -7.14 2.06 -0.50
C SER A 196 -6.82 0.58 -0.24
N SER A 197 -7.77 -0.16 0.33
CA SER A 197 -7.56 -1.58 0.63
C SER A 197 -7.53 -2.44 -0.64
N LEU A 198 -8.21 -2.04 -1.71
CA LEU A 198 -8.08 -2.66 -3.04
C LEU A 198 -6.64 -2.56 -3.54
N THR A 199 -6.01 -1.38 -3.48
CA THR A 199 -4.61 -1.21 -3.90
C THR A 199 -3.64 -2.02 -3.05
N ALA A 200 -3.89 -2.14 -1.74
CA ALA A 200 -3.07 -2.97 -0.86
C ALA A 200 -3.23 -4.47 -1.16
N ALA A 201 -4.46 -4.95 -1.35
CA ALA A 201 -4.72 -6.34 -1.73
C ALA A 201 -4.08 -6.71 -3.07
N PHE A 202 -4.13 -5.81 -4.05
CA PHE A 202 -3.43 -5.95 -5.32
C PHE A 202 -1.91 -6.03 -5.14
N ALA A 203 -1.32 -5.13 -4.32
CA ALA A 203 0.10 -5.19 -3.98
C ALA A 203 0.49 -6.52 -3.33
N GLY A 204 -0.40 -7.08 -2.49
CA GLY A 204 -0.23 -8.39 -1.86
C GLY A 204 -0.09 -9.52 -2.88
N VAL A 205 -0.96 -9.54 -3.89
CA VAL A 205 -0.89 -10.53 -4.99
C VAL A 205 0.37 -10.37 -5.83
N LEU A 206 0.82 -9.13 -6.06
CA LEU A 206 2.04 -8.87 -6.84
C LEU A 206 3.30 -9.31 -6.11
N ILE A 207 3.39 -9.10 -4.79
CA ILE A 207 4.60 -9.45 -4.03
C ILE A 207 4.63 -10.92 -3.62
N ALA A 208 3.49 -11.58 -3.48
CA ALA A 208 3.38 -12.93 -2.98
C ALA A 208 4.29 -13.97 -3.68
N PRO A 209 4.45 -13.96 -5.04
CA PRO A 209 5.36 -14.89 -5.71
C PRO A 209 6.85 -14.60 -5.47
N LEU A 210 7.21 -13.39 -5.03
CA LEU A 210 8.61 -12.98 -4.76
C LEU A 210 9.02 -13.20 -3.31
N THR A 211 8.05 -13.33 -2.40
CA THR A 211 8.26 -13.51 -0.97
C THR A 211 7.46 -14.69 -0.44
N LEU A 212 7.71 -15.05 0.79
CA LEU A 212 6.83 -15.99 1.48
C LEU A 212 5.56 -15.26 1.94
N THR A 213 4.42 -15.92 1.81
CA THR A 213 3.09 -15.39 2.15
C THR A 213 2.63 -15.97 3.47
N GLY A 214 2.42 -15.12 4.46
CA GLY A 214 1.98 -15.52 5.79
C GLY A 214 1.25 -14.42 6.53
N ALA A 215 0.65 -14.77 7.67
CA ALA A 215 -0.14 -13.83 8.47
C ALA A 215 0.69 -12.66 9.08
N THR A 216 2.00 -12.77 9.09
CA THR A 216 2.89 -11.75 9.66
C THR A 216 3.38 -10.72 8.64
N MET A 217 3.28 -11.02 7.34
CA MET A 217 3.81 -10.15 6.28
C MET A 217 3.18 -8.76 6.25
N GLY A 218 1.89 -8.67 6.62
CA GLY A 218 1.12 -7.43 6.57
C GLY A 218 1.67 -6.34 7.47
N ALA A 219 1.98 -6.66 8.71
CA ALA A 219 2.49 -5.69 9.68
C ALA A 219 3.82 -5.08 9.24
N VAL A 220 4.76 -5.92 8.75
CA VAL A 220 6.09 -5.47 8.31
C VAL A 220 5.99 -4.58 7.07
N LEU A 221 5.28 -5.05 6.03
CA LEU A 221 5.17 -4.31 4.77
C LEU A 221 4.30 -3.04 4.92
N GLY A 222 3.26 -3.10 5.77
CA GLY A 222 2.43 -1.95 6.08
C GLY A 222 3.20 -0.82 6.78
N LEU A 223 4.06 -1.16 7.75
CA LEU A 223 4.90 -0.17 8.44
C LEU A 223 5.92 0.49 7.49
N LYS A 224 6.54 -0.28 6.61
CA LYS A 224 7.47 0.25 5.60
C LYS A 224 6.77 1.16 4.60
N ALA A 225 5.61 0.77 4.15
CA ALA A 225 4.79 1.60 3.27
C ALA A 225 4.31 2.88 3.97
N PHE A 226 4.01 2.83 5.26
CA PHE A 226 3.72 4.03 6.05
C PHE A 226 4.93 4.97 6.09
N ALA A 227 6.14 4.44 6.30
CA ALA A 227 7.37 5.24 6.21
C ALA A 227 7.52 5.89 4.83
N VAL A 228 7.26 5.14 3.73
CA VAL A 228 7.27 5.68 2.36
C VAL A 228 6.23 6.79 2.18
N ALA A 229 5.02 6.63 2.71
CA ALA A 229 3.97 7.64 2.63
C ALA A 229 4.39 8.96 3.31
N ILE A 230 5.08 8.88 4.44
CA ILE A 230 5.61 10.06 5.13
C ILE A 230 6.82 10.63 4.39
N ILE A 231 7.78 9.80 3.99
CA ILE A 231 8.97 10.23 3.24
C ILE A 231 8.58 10.93 1.95
N GLY A 232 7.68 10.33 1.18
CA GLY A 232 7.19 10.88 -0.08
C GLY A 232 6.34 12.14 0.10
N GLY A 233 5.58 12.16 1.20
CA GLY A 233 4.55 13.16 1.51
C GLY A 233 3.15 12.67 1.16
N LEU A 234 2.28 12.58 2.18
CA LEU A 234 0.90 12.06 2.10
C LEU A 234 -0.02 12.76 1.09
N THR A 235 0.41 13.91 0.55
CA THR A 235 -0.36 14.70 -0.43
C THR A 235 0.16 14.59 -1.86
N SER A 236 1.24 13.81 -2.09
CA SER A 236 1.92 13.74 -3.39
C SER A 236 2.13 12.30 -3.87
N GLY A 237 1.35 11.86 -4.87
CA GLY A 237 1.52 10.53 -5.47
C GLY A 237 2.92 10.32 -6.11
N MET A 238 3.48 11.35 -6.75
CA MET A 238 4.85 11.29 -7.28
C MET A 238 5.89 11.18 -6.15
N GLY A 239 5.66 11.88 -5.04
CA GLY A 239 6.50 11.77 -3.86
C GLY A 239 6.53 10.35 -3.29
N ILE A 240 5.39 9.69 -3.25
CA ILE A 240 5.26 8.30 -2.80
C ILE A 240 6.05 7.33 -3.70
N ILE A 241 5.98 7.51 -5.02
CA ILE A 241 6.77 6.69 -5.97
C ILE A 241 8.27 6.87 -5.71
N VAL A 242 8.73 8.12 -5.64
CA VAL A 242 10.15 8.42 -5.39
C VAL A 242 10.60 7.93 -4.02
N GLY A 243 9.79 8.15 -2.98
CA GLY A 243 10.05 7.66 -1.62
C GLY A 243 10.14 6.14 -1.55
N GLY A 244 9.25 5.44 -2.26
CA GLY A 244 9.26 3.98 -2.38
C GLY A 244 10.54 3.47 -3.06
N ILE A 245 10.91 4.04 -4.19
CA ILE A 245 12.14 3.66 -4.92
C ILE A 245 13.38 3.90 -4.06
N ILE A 246 13.48 5.06 -3.39
CA ILE A 246 14.62 5.37 -2.49
C ILE A 246 14.70 4.33 -1.38
N LEU A 247 13.58 4.03 -0.71
CA LEU A 247 13.55 3.05 0.36
C LEU A 247 13.90 1.64 -0.13
N GLY A 248 13.30 1.19 -1.24
CA GLY A 248 13.53 -0.15 -1.79
C GLY A 248 14.99 -0.35 -2.19
N ILE A 249 15.63 0.64 -2.84
CA ILE A 249 17.07 0.57 -3.19
C ILE A 249 17.92 0.59 -1.91
N ALA A 250 17.59 1.41 -0.93
CA ALA A 250 18.32 1.46 0.33
C ALA A 250 18.24 0.13 1.08
N GLU A 251 17.08 -0.52 1.15
CA GLU A 251 16.91 -1.82 1.80
C GLU A 251 17.65 -2.94 1.08
N THR A 252 17.55 -3.04 -0.24
CA THR A 252 18.24 -4.09 -1.01
C THR A 252 19.76 -3.93 -0.93
N THR A 253 20.26 -2.70 -0.98
CA THR A 253 21.68 -2.39 -0.86
C THR A 253 22.21 -2.72 0.55
N THR A 254 21.48 -2.34 1.58
CA THR A 254 21.84 -2.64 2.98
C THR A 254 21.81 -4.14 3.26
N GLY A 255 20.78 -4.85 2.77
CA GLY A 255 20.67 -6.29 2.92
C GLY A 255 21.81 -7.05 2.27
N PHE A 256 22.35 -6.55 1.16
CA PHE A 256 23.47 -7.16 0.45
C PHE A 256 24.85 -6.82 1.06
N TYR A 257 25.13 -5.52 1.30
CA TYR A 257 26.47 -5.08 1.72
C TYR A 257 26.73 -5.20 3.23
N LEU A 258 25.70 -5.06 4.08
CA LEU A 258 25.84 -5.15 5.53
C LEU A 258 25.36 -6.53 6.03
N SER A 259 24.04 -6.72 6.12
CA SER A 259 23.43 -8.00 6.51
C SER A 259 21.91 -7.91 6.29
N THR A 260 21.30 -9.06 6.01
CA THR A 260 19.84 -9.17 5.89
C THR A 260 19.11 -8.73 7.16
N GLY A 261 19.72 -8.87 8.35
CA GLY A 261 19.15 -8.40 9.62
C GLY A 261 19.03 -6.88 9.74
N TYR A 262 19.83 -6.12 8.99
CA TYR A 262 19.81 -4.64 9.00
C TYR A 262 18.98 -4.04 7.86
N LYS A 263 18.32 -4.85 7.03
CA LYS A 263 17.57 -4.36 5.85
C LYS A 263 16.49 -3.33 6.18
N ASP A 264 15.91 -3.39 7.37
CA ASP A 264 14.82 -2.52 7.81
C ASP A 264 15.30 -1.18 8.40
N VAL A 265 16.58 -1.09 8.76
CA VAL A 265 17.18 0.11 9.36
C VAL A 265 17.13 1.35 8.46
N PRO A 266 17.44 1.27 7.15
CA PRO A 266 17.38 2.43 6.27
C PRO A 266 16.01 3.12 6.24
N GLY A 267 14.93 2.34 6.29
CA GLY A 267 13.56 2.88 6.30
C GLY A 267 13.30 3.76 7.52
N LEU A 268 13.69 3.29 8.69
CA LEU A 268 13.53 4.03 9.94
C LEU A 268 14.44 5.27 10.00
N VAL A 269 15.68 5.14 9.56
CA VAL A 269 16.64 6.27 9.51
C VAL A 269 16.16 7.34 8.53
N LEU A 270 15.77 6.96 7.32
CA LEU A 270 15.22 7.91 6.33
C LEU A 270 13.96 8.59 6.85
N LEU A 271 13.05 7.86 7.50
CA LEU A 271 11.86 8.42 8.10
C LEU A 271 12.21 9.49 9.14
N LEU A 272 13.13 9.20 10.06
CA LEU A 272 13.57 10.13 11.10
C LEU A 272 14.23 11.38 10.50
N ILE A 273 15.11 11.22 9.51
CA ILE A 273 15.77 12.34 8.82
C ILE A 273 14.71 13.22 8.13
N VAL A 274 13.77 12.64 7.40
CA VAL A 274 12.74 13.41 6.68
C VAL A 274 11.83 14.14 7.67
N LEU A 275 11.40 13.50 8.76
CA LEU A 275 10.60 14.16 9.79
C LEU A 275 11.33 15.31 10.47
N ALA A 276 12.64 15.19 10.69
CA ALA A 276 13.46 16.23 11.32
C ALA A 276 13.70 17.43 10.36
N VAL A 277 13.92 17.18 9.06
CA VAL A 277 14.32 18.22 8.09
C VAL A 277 13.09 18.82 7.37
N LYS A 278 12.14 17.96 6.96
CA LYS A 278 10.96 18.38 6.17
C LYS A 278 9.73 17.55 6.57
N PRO A 279 9.05 17.88 7.67
CA PRO A 279 7.94 17.06 8.22
C PRO A 279 6.75 16.90 7.26
N ALA A 280 6.62 17.73 6.22
CA ALA A 280 5.62 17.55 5.17
C ALA A 280 5.97 16.46 4.15
N GLY A 281 7.15 15.82 4.25
CA GLY A 281 7.69 14.89 3.27
C GLY A 281 8.43 15.58 2.13
N LEU A 282 9.15 14.80 1.30
CA LEU A 282 9.99 15.33 0.22
C LEU A 282 9.21 16.20 -0.78
N PHE A 283 7.99 15.78 -1.12
CA PHE A 283 7.11 16.43 -2.10
C PHE A 283 5.79 16.93 -1.49
N GLY A 284 5.63 16.83 -0.17
CA GLY A 284 4.45 17.30 0.53
C GLY A 284 4.33 18.83 0.48
N LYS A 285 3.10 19.32 0.35
CA LYS A 285 2.78 20.74 0.49
C LYS A 285 2.58 21.03 1.97
N SER A 286 3.29 22.04 2.49
CA SER A 286 3.02 22.56 3.83
C SER A 286 1.58 23.08 3.87
N ALA A 287 0.81 22.68 4.90
CA ALA A 287 -0.49 23.26 5.11
C ALA A 287 -0.37 24.77 5.29
N ILE A 288 -0.92 25.55 4.38
CA ILE A 288 -1.05 26.99 4.57
C ILE A 288 -2.08 27.14 5.68
N LYS A 289 -1.65 27.52 6.88
CA LYS A 289 -2.58 27.95 7.92
C LYS A 289 -3.34 29.14 7.33
N LYS A 290 -4.59 28.94 6.96
CA LYS A 290 -5.53 30.07 6.76
C LYS A 290 -5.72 30.68 8.14
N VAL A 291 -5.16 31.87 8.32
CA VAL A 291 -5.39 32.75 9.47
C VAL A 291 -6.82 33.26 9.38
#